data_64545aeabfaacc84662af34e896e1a81
#
_entry.id   64545aeabfaacc84662af34e896e1a81
#
_cell.length_a   1.000
_cell.length_b   1.000
_cell.length_c   1.000
_cell.angle_alpha   90.00
_cell.angle_beta   90.00
_cell.angle_gamma   90.00
#
_symmetry.space_group_name_H-M   'P 1'
#
loop_
_entity.id
_entity.type
_entity.pdbx_description
1 polymer ?
#
loop_
_entity_poly.entity_id
_entity_poly.type
_entity_poly.pdbx_seq_one_letter_code
_entity_poly.pdbx_strand_id
1 'polypeptide(L)'
;MLSAALASPPGFVQVMHSRVQSVQAGGNITFSCRLVTNEDVLQVTWQKETDEAEDNIATYSTMNGQKIAKDYLSHVSFAHSELQASAISLRRVTLQDEGCYKCIFNTFPLGAVTGRMCLKVYAISDPKVEAKLIPSPDKAEDSEKVVGISCSATGKPAPKITWHLPSVLQQKPREYHIRLSNQTVTVISNFTHTHSKILQEHPIACVIQHPSLNVTLVLPMDSLAQGPDSSVAPAIAVGVLVPLTSLLLLSCLLCRCLRHLRDPERNPAWPCWVG
;
A
#
# COMPACT_ATOMS: atom_id res chain seq x y z
N MET A 1 -41.65 -1.47 -28.46
CA MET A 1 -41.85 -2.05 -27.12
C MET A 1 -41.72 -0.93 -26.13
N LEU A 2 -42.83 -0.41 -25.61
CA LEU A 2 -42.85 0.64 -24.60
C LEU A 2 -42.43 0.03 -23.26
N SER A 3 -41.30 0.49 -22.71
CA SER A 3 -40.90 0.19 -21.33
C SER A 3 -41.82 0.97 -20.40
N ALA A 4 -42.76 0.28 -19.76
CA ALA A 4 -43.59 0.90 -18.74
C ALA A 4 -42.70 1.19 -17.51
N ALA A 5 -42.45 2.47 -17.25
CA ALA A 5 -41.91 2.92 -15.97
C ALA A 5 -42.97 2.59 -14.90
N LEU A 6 -42.69 1.59 -14.07
CA LEU A 6 -43.49 1.30 -12.89
C LEU A 6 -43.38 2.49 -11.92
N ALA A 7 -44.43 3.29 -11.83
CA ALA A 7 -44.54 4.33 -10.83
C ALA A 7 -44.51 3.68 -9.44
N SER A 8 -43.63 4.12 -8.57
CA SER A 8 -43.56 3.68 -7.18
C SER A 8 -44.89 4.01 -6.48
N PRO A 9 -45.39 3.14 -5.56
CA PRO A 9 -46.58 3.42 -4.81
C PRO A 9 -46.43 4.69 -3.96
N PRO A 10 -47.50 5.45 -3.72
CA PRO A 10 -47.45 6.67 -2.91
C PRO A 10 -46.95 6.35 -1.50
N GLY A 11 -45.93 7.08 -1.03
CA GLY A 11 -45.31 6.91 0.27
C GLY A 11 -44.07 5.98 0.31
N PHE A 12 -43.65 5.43 -0.85
CA PHE A 12 -42.41 4.62 -0.87
C PHE A 12 -41.17 5.51 -0.91
N VAL A 13 -40.37 5.40 0.17
CA VAL A 13 -39.07 6.10 0.31
C VAL A 13 -38.01 5.06 0.57
N GLN A 14 -37.00 4.99 -0.28
CA GLN A 14 -35.90 4.04 -0.13
C GLN A 14 -34.58 4.65 -0.57
N VAL A 15 -33.53 4.46 0.27
CA VAL A 15 -32.14 4.74 -0.10
C VAL A 15 -31.49 3.48 -0.64
N MET A 16 -31.01 3.56 -1.86
CA MET A 16 -30.23 2.50 -2.51
C MET A 16 -28.74 2.80 -2.36
N HIS A 17 -28.00 1.87 -1.78
CA HIS A 17 -26.55 1.97 -1.56
C HIS A 17 -25.92 0.59 -1.35
N SER A 18 -24.59 0.48 -1.53
CA SER A 18 -23.82 -0.72 -1.15
C SER A 18 -23.56 -0.70 0.35
N ARG A 19 -23.92 -1.77 1.07
CA ARG A 19 -23.80 -1.83 2.54
C ARG A 19 -22.34 -1.92 3.03
N VAL A 20 -21.52 -2.70 2.33
CA VAL A 20 -20.10 -2.88 2.68
C VAL A 20 -19.27 -2.82 1.40
N GLN A 21 -18.21 -2.07 1.44
CA GLN A 21 -17.21 -2.00 0.38
C GLN A 21 -15.83 -2.24 1.00
N SER A 22 -14.87 -2.64 0.17
CA SER A 22 -13.51 -2.88 0.59
C SER A 22 -12.51 -2.36 -0.43
N VAL A 23 -11.38 -1.88 0.05
CA VAL A 23 -10.30 -1.35 -0.78
C VAL A 23 -8.95 -1.61 -0.12
N GLN A 24 -7.91 -1.75 -0.93
CA GLN A 24 -6.54 -1.79 -0.45
C GLN A 24 -6.06 -0.37 -0.11
N ALA A 25 -5.29 -0.21 0.96
CA ALA A 25 -4.65 1.05 1.32
C ALA A 25 -3.85 1.62 0.14
N GLY A 26 -3.96 2.92 -0.10
CA GLY A 26 -3.44 3.61 -1.27
C GLY A 26 -4.36 3.60 -2.49
N GLY A 27 -5.40 2.75 -2.51
CA GLY A 27 -6.42 2.71 -3.57
C GLY A 27 -7.44 3.84 -3.48
N ASN A 28 -8.39 3.82 -4.39
CA ASN A 28 -9.50 4.78 -4.45
C ASN A 28 -10.83 4.02 -4.32
N ILE A 29 -11.83 4.67 -3.71
CA ILE A 29 -13.17 4.11 -3.53
C ILE A 29 -14.22 5.18 -3.78
N THR A 30 -15.36 4.80 -4.33
CA THR A 30 -16.49 5.71 -4.53
C THR A 30 -17.72 5.15 -3.80
N PHE A 31 -18.28 5.96 -2.93
CA PHE A 31 -19.57 5.71 -2.29
C PHE A 31 -20.68 6.36 -3.10
N SER A 32 -21.75 5.62 -3.34
CA SER A 32 -22.91 6.10 -4.09
C SER A 32 -24.19 5.83 -3.32
N CYS A 33 -25.05 6.82 -3.28
CA CYS A 33 -26.39 6.74 -2.72
C CYS A 33 -27.42 7.27 -3.72
N ARG A 34 -28.54 6.59 -3.80
CA ARG A 34 -29.70 7.06 -4.57
C ARG A 34 -30.96 6.97 -3.70
N LEU A 35 -31.68 8.09 -3.61
CA LEU A 35 -32.99 8.14 -2.96
C LEU A 35 -34.09 7.96 -4.02
N VAL A 36 -34.94 6.98 -3.79
CA VAL A 36 -36.17 6.81 -4.55
C VAL A 36 -37.32 7.42 -3.74
N THR A 37 -37.82 8.56 -4.19
CA THR A 37 -38.88 9.31 -3.51
C THR A 37 -39.63 10.21 -4.50
N ASN A 38 -40.83 10.58 -4.17
CA ASN A 38 -41.59 11.67 -4.84
C ASN A 38 -41.51 12.99 -4.07
N GLU A 39 -40.81 13.03 -2.91
CA GLU A 39 -40.66 14.20 -2.06
C GLU A 39 -39.53 15.13 -2.59
N ASP A 40 -39.65 16.39 -2.25
CA ASP A 40 -38.62 17.37 -2.56
C ASP A 40 -37.36 17.16 -1.72
N VAL A 41 -36.25 16.92 -2.37
CA VAL A 41 -34.94 16.80 -1.71
C VAL A 41 -34.26 18.18 -1.72
N LEU A 42 -33.94 18.71 -0.55
CA LEU A 42 -33.37 20.03 -0.37
C LEU A 42 -31.83 20.00 -0.35
N GLN A 43 -31.27 18.96 0.25
CA GLN A 43 -29.81 18.83 0.46
C GLN A 43 -29.42 17.37 0.65
N VAL A 44 -28.22 17.00 0.19
CA VAL A 44 -27.56 15.75 0.52
C VAL A 44 -26.31 16.05 1.35
N THR A 45 -26.15 15.31 2.46
CA THR A 45 -25.01 15.41 3.37
C THR A 45 -24.30 14.07 3.46
N TRP A 46 -23.00 14.06 3.34
CA TRP A 46 -22.14 12.92 3.60
C TRP A 46 -21.45 13.10 4.95
N GLN A 47 -21.52 12.07 5.79
CA GLN A 47 -20.90 12.03 7.10
C GLN A 47 -20.06 10.76 7.26
N LYS A 48 -19.02 10.83 8.09
CA LYS A 48 -18.28 9.69 8.62
C LYS A 48 -18.61 9.48 10.06
N GLU A 49 -18.95 8.25 10.45
CA GLU A 49 -19.11 7.88 11.85
C GLU A 49 -17.73 7.77 12.50
N THR A 50 -17.52 8.45 13.60
CA THR A 50 -16.35 8.36 14.47
C THR A 50 -16.76 7.88 15.85
N ASP A 51 -15.81 7.50 16.69
CA ASP A 51 -16.11 7.02 18.05
C ASP A 51 -16.70 8.11 18.95
N GLU A 52 -16.40 9.39 18.68
CA GLU A 52 -16.81 10.53 19.51
C GLU A 52 -18.00 11.29 18.93
N ALA A 53 -18.12 11.35 17.60
CA ALA A 53 -19.12 12.17 16.91
C ALA A 53 -19.32 11.73 15.44
N GLU A 54 -20.12 12.48 14.72
CA GLU A 54 -20.29 12.33 13.27
C GLU A 54 -19.62 13.50 12.56
N ASP A 55 -18.62 13.20 11.72
CA ASP A 55 -17.92 14.21 10.95
C ASP A 55 -18.63 14.50 9.63
N ASN A 56 -18.96 15.76 9.39
CA ASN A 56 -19.46 16.19 8.09
C ASN A 56 -18.32 16.21 7.07
N ILE A 57 -18.42 15.39 6.04
CA ILE A 57 -17.42 15.29 4.94
C ILE A 57 -17.75 16.26 3.81
N ALA A 58 -18.99 16.20 3.32
CA ALA A 58 -19.41 16.95 2.15
C ALA A 58 -20.91 17.20 2.13
N THR A 59 -21.34 18.29 1.52
CA THR A 59 -22.76 18.63 1.30
C THR A 59 -22.97 19.10 -0.12
N TYR A 60 -24.17 18.82 -0.64
CA TYR A 60 -24.65 19.35 -1.92
C TYR A 60 -26.08 19.88 -1.79
N SER A 61 -26.31 21.07 -2.29
CA SER A 61 -27.64 21.65 -2.48
C SER A 61 -27.66 22.50 -3.72
N THR A 62 -28.84 22.74 -4.32
CA THR A 62 -28.96 23.62 -5.50
C THR A 62 -28.57 25.05 -5.23
N MET A 63 -28.78 25.53 -4.01
CA MET A 63 -28.45 26.91 -3.61
C MET A 63 -26.96 27.14 -3.37
N ASN A 64 -26.27 26.16 -2.75
CA ASN A 64 -24.90 26.34 -2.29
C ASN A 64 -23.87 25.53 -3.12
N GLY A 65 -24.35 24.67 -4.06
CA GLY A 65 -23.50 23.77 -4.81
C GLY A 65 -22.82 22.72 -3.95
N GLN A 66 -21.68 22.26 -4.40
CA GLN A 66 -20.83 21.31 -3.70
C GLN A 66 -19.98 22.01 -2.65
N LYS A 67 -19.98 21.49 -1.42
CA LYS A 67 -19.09 21.91 -0.34
C LYS A 67 -18.43 20.67 0.26
N ILE A 68 -17.11 20.70 0.42
CA ILE A 68 -16.32 19.66 1.09
C ILE A 68 -15.70 20.30 2.32
N ALA A 69 -15.75 19.61 3.46
CA ALA A 69 -15.15 20.09 4.69
C ALA A 69 -13.62 20.20 4.54
N LYS A 70 -13.04 21.21 5.18
CA LYS A 70 -11.63 21.59 4.99
C LYS A 70 -10.64 20.43 5.14
N ASP A 71 -10.87 19.56 6.14
CA ASP A 71 -10.00 18.43 6.46
C ASP A 71 -10.06 17.30 5.42
N TYR A 72 -11.09 17.30 4.56
CA TYR A 72 -11.31 16.29 3.52
C TYR A 72 -10.99 16.78 2.10
N LEU A 73 -10.64 18.06 1.90
CA LEU A 73 -10.42 18.66 0.59
C LEU A 73 -9.37 17.97 -0.27
N SER A 74 -8.28 17.48 0.34
CA SER A 74 -7.18 16.81 -0.38
C SER A 74 -7.49 15.36 -0.74
N HIS A 75 -8.53 14.79 -0.17
CA HIS A 75 -8.77 13.37 -0.08
C HIS A 75 -10.13 12.97 -0.67
N VAL A 76 -11.14 13.83 -0.57
CA VAL A 76 -12.50 13.61 -1.02
C VAL A 76 -12.86 14.52 -2.19
N SER A 77 -13.67 14.01 -3.11
CA SER A 77 -14.29 14.79 -4.19
C SER A 77 -15.67 14.24 -4.49
N PHE A 78 -16.58 15.07 -5.00
CA PHE A 78 -17.82 14.57 -5.57
C PHE A 78 -17.53 13.84 -6.88
N ALA A 79 -18.01 12.60 -7.00
CA ALA A 79 -18.07 11.86 -8.25
C ALA A 79 -19.38 12.14 -8.98
N HIS A 80 -20.46 12.38 -8.21
CA HIS A 80 -21.78 12.73 -8.70
C HIS A 80 -22.52 13.58 -7.66
N SER A 81 -23.25 14.61 -8.11
CA SER A 81 -23.94 15.55 -7.22
C SER A 81 -25.27 15.97 -7.81
N GLU A 82 -26.30 15.19 -7.52
CA GLU A 82 -27.69 15.51 -7.74
C GLU A 82 -28.45 15.34 -6.42
N LEU A 83 -29.61 15.98 -6.31
CA LEU A 83 -30.38 15.92 -5.06
C LEU A 83 -30.89 14.52 -4.73
N GLN A 84 -31.27 13.73 -5.75
CA GLN A 84 -31.76 12.36 -5.56
C GLN A 84 -30.68 11.29 -5.76
N ALA A 85 -29.48 11.68 -6.25
CA ALA A 85 -28.37 10.77 -6.45
C ALA A 85 -27.06 11.49 -6.15
N SER A 86 -26.27 10.97 -5.25
CA SER A 86 -25.00 11.57 -4.86
C SER A 86 -23.93 10.50 -4.69
N ALA A 87 -22.69 10.86 -5.08
CA ALA A 87 -21.56 10.00 -4.91
C ALA A 87 -20.32 10.83 -4.53
N ILE A 88 -19.54 10.33 -3.56
CA ILE A 88 -18.24 10.86 -3.20
C ILE A 88 -17.14 9.83 -3.44
N SER A 89 -15.99 10.29 -3.89
CA SER A 89 -14.79 9.46 -4.08
C SER A 89 -13.74 9.83 -3.05
N LEU A 90 -13.22 8.81 -2.35
CA LEU A 90 -12.04 8.91 -1.49
C LEU A 90 -10.83 8.44 -2.30
N ARG A 91 -9.76 9.25 -2.30
CA ARG A 91 -8.51 8.97 -3.01
C ARG A 91 -7.40 8.64 -2.04
N ARG A 92 -6.51 7.70 -2.45
CA ARG A 92 -5.38 7.26 -1.62
C ARG A 92 -5.81 6.87 -0.22
N VAL A 93 -6.80 5.99 -0.15
CA VAL A 93 -7.42 5.52 1.10
C VAL A 93 -6.36 4.99 2.07
N THR A 94 -6.49 5.37 3.33
CA THR A 94 -5.63 4.95 4.44
C THR A 94 -6.40 4.05 5.41
N LEU A 95 -5.70 3.42 6.36
CA LEU A 95 -6.35 2.64 7.41
C LEU A 95 -7.28 3.50 8.31
N GLN A 96 -7.05 4.81 8.38
CA GLN A 96 -7.90 5.74 9.13
C GLN A 96 -9.23 5.99 8.44
N ASP A 97 -9.34 5.72 7.14
CA ASP A 97 -10.59 5.86 6.40
C ASP A 97 -11.54 4.68 6.62
N GLU A 98 -11.06 3.59 7.22
CA GLU A 98 -11.93 2.49 7.63
C GLU A 98 -13.00 2.98 8.61
N GLY A 99 -14.23 2.55 8.42
CA GLY A 99 -15.34 2.96 9.24
C GLY A 99 -16.64 3.02 8.43
N CYS A 100 -17.68 3.56 9.04
CA CYS A 100 -18.97 3.67 8.38
C CYS A 100 -19.27 5.11 8.00
N TYR A 101 -19.96 5.25 6.89
CA TYR A 101 -20.32 6.51 6.24
C TYR A 101 -21.82 6.57 6.07
N LYS A 102 -22.37 7.77 6.13
CA LYS A 102 -23.79 8.06 5.91
C LYS A 102 -23.96 9.03 4.76
N CYS A 103 -24.93 8.75 3.91
CA CYS A 103 -25.53 9.73 3.01
C CYS A 103 -26.92 10.10 3.55
N ILE A 104 -27.15 11.37 3.81
CA ILE A 104 -28.36 11.90 4.42
C ILE A 104 -29.05 12.81 3.42
N PHE A 105 -30.24 12.43 3.00
CA PHE A 105 -31.09 13.21 2.12
C PHE A 105 -32.09 13.99 2.99
N ASN A 106 -31.95 15.31 3.04
CA ASN A 106 -32.91 16.17 3.72
C ASN A 106 -34.09 16.45 2.80
N THR A 107 -35.23 15.89 3.09
CA THR A 107 -36.45 15.99 2.30
C THR A 107 -37.52 16.82 2.99
N PHE A 108 -38.44 17.37 2.19
CA PHE A 108 -39.61 18.08 2.73
C PHE A 108 -40.87 17.42 2.18
N PRO A 109 -41.88 17.18 3.03
CA PRO A 109 -41.95 17.43 4.48
C PRO A 109 -41.43 16.27 5.36
N LEU A 110 -40.93 15.19 4.74
CA LEU A 110 -40.62 13.92 5.43
C LEU A 110 -39.41 14.03 6.41
N GLY A 111 -38.47 14.98 6.18
CA GLY A 111 -37.27 15.09 6.99
C GLY A 111 -36.07 14.33 6.42
N ALA A 112 -35.17 13.87 7.27
CA ALA A 112 -33.93 13.22 6.88
C ALA A 112 -34.11 11.73 6.58
N VAL A 113 -33.64 11.30 5.40
CA VAL A 113 -33.59 9.87 5.00
C VAL A 113 -32.15 9.46 4.82
N THR A 114 -31.72 8.42 5.51
CA THR A 114 -30.30 8.05 5.61
C THR A 114 -29.99 6.68 5.00
N GLY A 115 -28.93 6.62 4.21
CA GLY A 115 -28.25 5.39 3.82
C GLY A 115 -26.95 5.24 4.57
N ARG A 116 -26.66 4.04 5.11
CA ARG A 116 -25.43 3.74 5.87
C ARG A 116 -24.61 2.66 5.19
N MET A 117 -23.35 2.91 4.95
CA MET A 117 -22.39 1.98 4.32
C MET A 117 -21.07 1.97 5.07
N CYS A 118 -20.38 0.82 5.07
CA CYS A 118 -19.11 0.70 5.77
C CYS A 118 -17.98 0.33 4.82
N LEU A 119 -16.81 0.92 5.06
CA LEU A 119 -15.56 0.67 4.34
C LEU A 119 -14.67 -0.25 5.16
N LYS A 120 -14.12 -1.28 4.52
CA LYS A 120 -13.02 -2.10 5.05
C LYS A 120 -11.75 -1.78 4.27
N VAL A 121 -10.66 -1.49 4.99
CA VAL A 121 -9.39 -1.19 4.38
C VAL A 121 -8.40 -2.32 4.64
N TYR A 122 -7.88 -2.91 3.57
CA TYR A 122 -6.84 -3.93 3.64
C TYR A 122 -5.47 -3.30 3.44
N ALA A 123 -4.50 -3.75 4.22
CA ALA A 123 -3.11 -3.34 4.06
C ALA A 123 -2.19 -4.55 4.26
N ILE A 124 -1.13 -4.64 3.47
CA ILE A 124 -0.07 -5.61 3.66
C ILE A 124 1.25 -4.99 3.22
N SER A 125 2.30 -5.22 4.01
CA SER A 125 3.66 -4.77 3.75
C SER A 125 4.69 -5.78 4.23
N ASP A 126 5.92 -5.62 3.73
CA ASP A 126 7.13 -6.29 4.18
C ASP A 126 7.06 -7.83 4.24
N PRO A 127 6.52 -8.52 3.19
CA PRO A 127 6.60 -9.97 3.13
C PRO A 127 8.05 -10.38 2.92
N LYS A 128 8.62 -11.14 3.88
CA LYS A 128 10.02 -11.57 3.83
C LYS A 128 10.24 -12.94 4.43
N VAL A 129 11.23 -13.65 3.90
CA VAL A 129 11.79 -14.87 4.47
C VAL A 129 13.30 -14.69 4.64
N GLU A 130 13.80 -15.05 5.79
CA GLU A 130 15.21 -14.90 6.18
C GLU A 130 15.72 -16.18 6.83
N ALA A 131 17.00 -16.47 6.61
CA ALA A 131 17.73 -17.49 7.37
C ALA A 131 18.97 -16.87 8.02
N LYS A 132 19.24 -17.26 9.28
CA LYS A 132 20.40 -16.79 10.05
C LYS A 132 21.06 -17.96 10.74
N LEU A 133 22.38 -17.99 10.72
CA LEU A 133 23.15 -18.93 11.54
C LEU A 133 23.07 -18.48 13.00
N ILE A 134 22.67 -19.40 13.86
CA ILE A 134 22.61 -19.18 15.31
C ILE A 134 23.88 -19.80 15.90
N PRO A 135 24.71 -19.02 16.65
CA PRO A 135 25.86 -19.56 17.34
C PRO A 135 25.42 -20.66 18.32
N SER A 136 26.06 -21.82 18.26
CA SER A 136 25.83 -22.85 19.29
C SER A 136 26.42 -22.36 20.61
N PRO A 137 25.71 -22.51 21.74
CA PRO A 137 26.23 -22.16 23.05
C PRO A 137 27.40 -23.05 23.50
N ASP A 138 27.55 -24.21 22.91
CA ASP A 138 28.62 -25.15 23.22
C ASP A 138 29.85 -24.86 22.36
N LYS A 139 30.97 -24.49 23.00
CA LYS A 139 32.26 -24.12 22.41
C LYS A 139 33.06 -25.30 21.81
N ALA A 140 32.41 -26.40 21.46
CA ALA A 140 33.09 -27.48 20.76
C ALA A 140 33.26 -27.12 19.28
N GLU A 141 34.47 -27.18 18.78
CA GLU A 141 34.90 -26.81 17.42
C GLU A 141 34.17 -27.60 16.30
N ASP A 142 33.39 -28.64 16.69
CA ASP A 142 32.63 -29.54 15.80
C ASP A 142 31.11 -29.47 16.03
N SER A 143 30.60 -28.39 16.69
CA SER A 143 29.16 -28.25 16.95
C SER A 143 28.39 -27.97 15.67
N GLU A 144 27.40 -28.78 15.37
CA GLU A 144 26.46 -28.58 14.25
C GLU A 144 25.90 -27.15 14.26
N LYS A 145 26.08 -26.45 13.16
CA LYS A 145 25.56 -25.08 13.00
C LYS A 145 24.03 -25.11 12.96
N VAL A 146 23.40 -24.41 13.89
CA VAL A 146 21.94 -24.25 13.93
C VAL A 146 21.55 -23.09 13.03
N VAL A 147 20.59 -23.33 12.14
CA VAL A 147 20.00 -22.29 11.27
C VAL A 147 18.63 -21.90 11.80
N GLY A 148 18.44 -20.64 12.08
CA GLY A 148 17.12 -20.05 12.36
C GLY A 148 16.49 -19.53 11.07
N ILE A 149 15.28 -19.98 10.78
CA ILE A 149 14.51 -19.58 9.60
C ILE A 149 13.28 -18.84 10.07
N SER A 150 13.04 -17.67 9.49
CA SER A 150 11.93 -16.78 9.85
C SER A 150 11.21 -16.30 8.60
N CYS A 151 9.89 -16.34 8.64
CA CYS A 151 9.00 -15.73 7.66
C CYS A 151 8.11 -14.70 8.35
N SER A 152 7.94 -13.53 7.76
CA SER A 152 7.14 -12.47 8.37
C SER A 152 6.43 -11.61 7.34
N ALA A 153 5.30 -11.04 7.76
CA ALA A 153 4.58 -10.01 7.02
C ALA A 153 3.75 -9.17 8.00
N THR A 154 3.51 -7.91 7.63
CA THR A 154 2.67 -6.98 8.40
C THR A 154 1.41 -6.65 7.60
N GLY A 155 0.24 -6.80 8.20
CA GLY A 155 -1.00 -6.54 7.48
C GLY A 155 -2.23 -6.31 8.35
N LYS A 156 -3.30 -5.86 7.69
CA LYS A 156 -4.66 -5.78 8.22
C LYS A 156 -5.63 -6.30 7.15
N PRO A 157 -6.40 -7.36 7.45
CA PRO A 157 -6.28 -8.23 8.63
C PRO A 157 -4.89 -8.86 8.76
N ALA A 158 -4.61 -9.52 9.89
CA ALA A 158 -3.34 -10.22 10.09
C ALA A 158 -3.11 -11.25 8.97
N PRO A 159 -1.94 -11.24 8.31
CA PRO A 159 -1.62 -12.22 7.28
C PRO A 159 -1.52 -13.63 7.89
N LYS A 160 -1.86 -14.65 7.10
CA LYS A 160 -1.69 -16.04 7.46
C LYS A 160 -0.39 -16.56 6.84
N ILE A 161 0.49 -17.13 7.65
CA ILE A 161 1.75 -17.72 7.22
C ILE A 161 1.65 -19.25 7.27
N THR A 162 2.02 -19.90 6.18
CA THR A 162 2.14 -21.36 6.10
C THR A 162 3.47 -21.74 5.45
N TRP A 163 3.98 -22.94 5.78
CA TRP A 163 5.26 -23.40 5.27
C TRP A 163 5.09 -24.62 4.38
N HIS A 164 5.83 -24.63 3.28
CA HIS A 164 6.09 -25.84 2.52
C HIS A 164 7.45 -26.36 2.96
N LEU A 165 7.44 -27.37 3.83
CA LEU A 165 8.64 -27.99 4.37
C LEU A 165 8.82 -29.39 3.75
N PRO A 166 10.06 -29.81 3.48
CA PRO A 166 10.35 -31.21 3.14
C PRO A 166 9.88 -32.16 4.24
N SER A 167 9.46 -33.35 3.87
CA SER A 167 8.94 -34.35 4.82
C SER A 167 9.92 -34.76 5.91
N VAL A 168 11.21 -34.56 5.68
CA VAL A 168 12.29 -34.79 6.67
C VAL A 168 12.35 -33.74 7.77
N LEU A 169 11.72 -32.58 7.57
CA LEU A 169 11.65 -31.48 8.55
C LEU A 169 10.33 -31.56 9.31
N GLN A 170 10.27 -32.33 10.37
CA GLN A 170 9.05 -32.50 11.18
C GLN A 170 8.83 -31.44 12.26
N GLN A 171 9.61 -30.37 12.26
CA GLN A 171 9.48 -29.32 13.28
C GLN A 171 8.27 -28.43 13.02
N LYS A 172 7.48 -28.21 14.08
CA LYS A 172 6.35 -27.27 14.04
C LYS A 172 6.87 -25.84 14.20
N PRO A 173 6.66 -24.93 13.22
CA PRO A 173 7.02 -23.53 13.37
C PRO A 173 6.33 -22.86 14.55
N ARG A 174 7.00 -21.93 15.20
CA ARG A 174 6.41 -21.06 16.24
C ARG A 174 5.93 -19.78 15.57
N GLU A 175 4.75 -19.32 15.97
CA GLU A 175 4.12 -18.13 15.42
C GLU A 175 3.93 -17.07 16.50
N TYR A 176 4.24 -15.82 16.17
CA TYR A 176 4.13 -14.65 17.03
C TYR A 176 3.35 -13.56 16.31
N HIS A 177 2.49 -12.85 17.06
CA HIS A 177 1.69 -11.74 16.57
C HIS A 177 2.04 -10.50 17.34
N ILE A 178 2.48 -9.45 16.63
CA ILE A 178 2.80 -8.14 17.20
C ILE A 178 1.79 -7.13 16.66
N ARG A 179 0.95 -6.61 17.54
CA ARG A 179 -0.01 -5.56 17.19
C ARG A 179 0.69 -4.22 17.18
N LEU A 180 0.52 -3.45 16.09
CA LEU A 180 1.08 -2.13 15.92
C LEU A 180 0.01 -1.06 16.19
N SER A 181 0.44 0.16 16.52
CA SER A 181 -0.44 1.30 16.82
C SER A 181 -1.32 1.72 15.64
N ASN A 182 -0.90 1.45 14.41
CA ASN A 182 -1.62 1.73 13.18
C ASN A 182 -2.68 0.67 12.82
N GLN A 183 -3.10 -0.18 13.79
CA GLN A 183 -4.08 -1.26 13.62
C GLN A 183 -3.63 -2.44 12.73
N THR A 184 -2.38 -2.48 12.28
CA THR A 184 -1.83 -3.64 11.58
C THR A 184 -1.25 -4.66 12.56
N VAL A 185 -1.06 -5.88 12.10
CA VAL A 185 -0.43 -6.96 12.87
C VAL A 185 0.75 -7.49 12.07
N THR A 186 1.93 -7.51 12.71
CA THR A 186 3.07 -8.26 12.19
C THR A 186 2.96 -9.70 12.66
N VAL A 187 2.90 -10.62 11.72
CA VAL A 187 2.96 -12.06 11.96
C VAL A 187 4.36 -12.54 11.63
N ILE A 188 4.97 -13.26 12.57
CA ILE A 188 6.30 -13.85 12.42
C ILE A 188 6.17 -15.33 12.70
N SER A 189 6.55 -16.16 11.74
CA SER A 189 6.62 -17.61 11.90
C SER A 189 8.07 -18.07 11.76
N ASN A 190 8.60 -18.77 12.76
CA ASN A 190 9.99 -19.20 12.76
C ASN A 190 10.18 -20.64 13.28
N PHE A 191 11.29 -21.25 12.87
CA PHE A 191 11.79 -22.51 13.40
C PHE A 191 13.30 -22.56 13.26
N THR A 192 13.92 -23.51 13.98
CA THR A 192 15.36 -23.74 13.94
C THR A 192 15.64 -25.13 13.40
N HIS A 193 16.73 -25.30 12.65
CA HIS A 193 17.15 -26.58 12.12
C HIS A 193 18.67 -26.76 12.24
N THR A 194 19.10 -27.96 12.58
CA THR A 194 20.52 -28.29 12.84
C THR A 194 21.28 -28.71 11.58
N HIS A 195 20.62 -29.24 10.55
CA HIS A 195 21.28 -29.77 9.36
C HIS A 195 21.23 -28.80 8.18
N SER A 196 22.27 -27.99 8.00
CA SER A 196 22.38 -27.06 6.89
C SER A 196 22.39 -27.72 5.50
N LYS A 197 22.87 -28.95 5.38
CA LYS A 197 22.93 -29.69 4.10
C LYS A 197 21.55 -30.02 3.53
N ILE A 198 20.57 -30.41 4.39
CA ILE A 198 19.21 -30.73 3.96
C ILE A 198 18.53 -29.47 3.38
N LEU A 199 18.83 -28.29 3.93
CA LEU A 199 18.33 -27.00 3.45
C LEU A 199 18.87 -26.66 2.07
N GLN A 200 20.04 -27.17 1.69
CA GLN A 200 20.62 -26.97 0.35
C GLN A 200 19.99 -27.88 -0.72
N GLU A 201 19.56 -29.07 -0.32
CA GLU A 201 18.99 -30.06 -1.26
C GLU A 201 17.48 -29.83 -1.49
N HIS A 202 16.77 -29.28 -0.51
CA HIS A 202 15.32 -29.10 -0.55
C HIS A 202 14.90 -27.66 -0.27
N PRO A 203 14.26 -26.98 -1.26
CA PRO A 203 13.84 -25.62 -1.08
C PRO A 203 12.76 -25.51 0.02
N ILE A 204 12.93 -24.56 0.90
CA ILE A 204 11.92 -24.17 1.90
C ILE A 204 11.15 -22.99 1.35
N ALA A 205 9.83 -23.08 1.35
CA ALA A 205 8.98 -22.00 0.92
C ALA A 205 8.01 -21.57 2.03
N CYS A 206 7.86 -20.27 2.18
CA CYS A 206 6.89 -19.60 3.03
C CYS A 206 5.76 -19.06 2.17
N VAL A 207 4.52 -19.39 2.48
CA VAL A 207 3.33 -18.90 1.81
C VAL A 207 2.63 -17.91 2.73
N ILE A 208 2.49 -16.68 2.26
CA ILE A 208 1.79 -15.60 2.94
C ILE A 208 0.47 -15.35 2.23
N GLN A 209 -0.64 -15.55 2.95
CA GLN A 209 -2.00 -15.36 2.46
C GLN A 209 -2.64 -14.14 3.13
N HIS A 210 -3.15 -13.24 2.31
CA HIS A 210 -3.86 -12.03 2.74
C HIS A 210 -4.91 -11.64 1.67
N PRO A 211 -6.04 -10.99 2.00
CA PRO A 211 -7.04 -10.60 1.01
C PRO A 211 -6.52 -9.79 -0.19
N SER A 212 -5.43 -9.03 0.00
CA SER A 212 -4.79 -8.23 -1.06
C SER A 212 -3.55 -8.89 -1.66
N LEU A 213 -3.05 -10.01 -1.12
CA LEU A 213 -1.80 -10.63 -1.54
C LEU A 213 -1.78 -12.12 -1.24
N ASN A 214 -1.42 -12.92 -2.22
CA ASN A 214 -1.06 -14.32 -2.02
C ASN A 214 0.32 -14.54 -2.67
N VAL A 215 1.34 -14.70 -1.83
CA VAL A 215 2.74 -14.80 -2.29
C VAL A 215 3.43 -15.99 -1.65
N THR A 216 4.24 -16.68 -2.45
CA THR A 216 5.15 -17.74 -2.01
C THR A 216 6.56 -17.19 -2.07
N LEU A 217 7.24 -17.13 -0.92
CA LEU A 217 8.64 -16.73 -0.80
C LEU A 217 9.48 -17.98 -0.63
N VAL A 218 10.43 -18.18 -1.53
CA VAL A 218 11.40 -19.28 -1.44
C VAL A 218 12.67 -18.74 -0.78
N LEU A 219 13.18 -19.47 0.22
CA LEU A 219 14.43 -19.10 0.87
C LEU A 219 15.58 -19.21 -0.13
N PRO A 220 16.34 -18.12 -0.40
CA PRO A 220 17.47 -18.18 -1.31
C PRO A 220 18.58 -19.08 -0.73
N MET A 221 19.05 -20.03 -1.51
CA MET A 221 20.10 -21.00 -1.13
C MET A 221 21.41 -20.32 -0.73
N ASP A 222 21.73 -19.19 -1.38
CA ASP A 222 22.98 -18.45 -1.17
C ASP A 222 23.02 -17.68 0.16
N SER A 223 21.87 -17.45 0.79
CA SER A 223 21.81 -16.71 2.06
C SER A 223 22.46 -17.44 3.24
N LEU A 224 22.67 -18.75 3.14
CA LEU A 224 23.34 -19.57 4.17
C LEU A 224 24.88 -19.63 4.00
N ALA A 225 25.39 -19.28 2.82
CA ALA A 225 26.81 -19.31 2.51
C ALA A 225 27.55 -18.03 2.93
N GLN A 226 26.84 -16.96 3.18
CA GLN A 226 27.42 -15.67 3.61
C GLN A 226 27.49 -15.62 5.14
N GLY A 227 28.68 -15.92 5.67
CA GLY A 227 29.02 -15.60 7.08
C GLY A 227 28.94 -14.09 7.32
N PRO A 228 28.92 -13.63 8.60
CA PRO A 228 28.68 -12.23 8.97
C PRO A 228 29.72 -11.21 8.45
N ASP A 229 30.80 -11.65 7.78
CA ASP A 229 31.92 -10.82 7.34
C ASP A 229 31.93 -10.45 5.85
N SER A 230 30.92 -10.77 5.07
CA SER A 230 30.84 -10.32 3.68
C SER A 230 30.05 -9.00 3.59
N SER A 231 30.65 -7.93 4.09
CA SER A 231 30.31 -6.58 3.63
C SER A 231 30.88 -6.44 2.21
N VAL A 232 30.17 -6.97 1.23
CA VAL A 232 30.38 -6.56 -0.16
C VAL A 232 29.81 -5.15 -0.26
N ALA A 233 30.65 -4.18 0.10
CA ALA A 233 30.45 -2.81 -0.33
C ALA A 233 30.23 -2.86 -1.87
N PRO A 234 29.27 -2.09 -2.42
CA PRO A 234 29.00 -2.09 -3.84
C PRO A 234 30.20 -1.47 -4.59
N ALA A 235 31.22 -2.28 -4.84
CA ALA A 235 32.37 -1.89 -5.66
C ALA A 235 32.01 -1.61 -7.14
N ILE A 236 30.73 -1.84 -7.51
CA ILE A 236 30.25 -1.67 -8.90
C ILE A 236 29.97 -0.20 -9.25
N ALA A 237 29.69 0.68 -8.26
CA ALA A 237 29.39 2.08 -8.56
C ALA A 237 30.60 2.93 -8.92
N VAL A 238 31.80 2.58 -8.42
CA VAL A 238 33.01 3.39 -8.66
C VAL A 238 33.59 3.15 -10.06
N GLY A 239 33.49 1.92 -10.60
CA GLY A 239 34.03 1.58 -11.90
C GLY A 239 33.33 2.21 -13.10
N VAL A 240 32.06 2.61 -12.96
CA VAL A 240 31.26 3.18 -14.07
C VAL A 240 31.18 4.71 -13.99
N LEU A 241 31.20 5.29 -12.79
CA LEU A 241 31.10 6.75 -12.60
C LEU A 241 32.38 7.49 -12.96
N VAL A 242 33.57 6.90 -12.70
CA VAL A 242 34.86 7.53 -13.00
C VAL A 242 35.09 7.71 -14.51
N PRO A 243 34.86 6.69 -15.38
CA PRO A 243 35.00 6.90 -16.83
C PRO A 243 33.92 7.83 -17.41
N LEU A 244 32.69 7.84 -16.86
CA LEU A 244 31.63 8.75 -17.31
C LEU A 244 31.94 10.21 -16.96
N THR A 245 32.43 10.48 -15.76
CA THR A 245 32.83 11.85 -15.36
C THR A 245 34.04 12.33 -16.15
N SER A 246 35.01 11.47 -16.44
CA SER A 246 36.16 11.82 -17.28
C SER A 246 35.79 12.10 -18.72
N LEU A 247 34.82 11.34 -19.30
CA LEU A 247 34.29 11.57 -20.64
C LEU A 247 33.49 12.91 -20.71
N LEU A 248 32.71 13.23 -19.69
CA LEU A 248 31.99 14.49 -19.60
C LEU A 248 32.95 15.69 -19.45
N LEU A 249 34.01 15.57 -18.66
CA LEU A 249 35.03 16.61 -18.54
C LEU A 249 35.79 16.81 -19.84
N LEU A 250 36.18 15.71 -20.54
CA LEU A 250 36.83 15.76 -21.86
C LEU A 250 35.93 16.41 -22.89
N SER A 251 34.64 16.07 -22.95
CA SER A 251 33.68 16.66 -23.86
C SER A 251 33.46 18.17 -23.58
N CYS A 252 33.43 18.58 -22.30
CA CYS A 252 33.35 19.99 -21.91
C CYS A 252 34.61 20.78 -22.32
N LEU A 253 35.83 20.18 -22.14
CA LEU A 253 37.06 20.78 -22.57
C LEU A 253 37.16 20.92 -24.08
N LEU A 254 36.77 19.87 -24.82
CA LEU A 254 36.68 19.92 -26.29
C LEU A 254 35.69 20.99 -26.78
N CYS A 255 34.50 21.07 -26.19
CA CYS A 255 33.53 22.13 -26.52
C CYS A 255 34.07 23.53 -26.22
N ARG A 256 34.83 23.73 -25.14
CA ARG A 256 35.47 25.02 -24.83
C ARG A 256 36.59 25.32 -25.83
N CYS A 257 37.46 24.37 -26.17
CA CYS A 257 38.47 24.53 -27.21
C CYS A 257 37.88 24.84 -28.58
N LEU A 258 36.85 24.12 -29.00
CA LEU A 258 36.16 24.37 -30.28
C LEU A 258 35.50 25.76 -30.33
N ARG A 259 34.93 26.25 -29.24
CA ARG A 259 34.37 27.62 -29.16
C ARG A 259 35.51 28.66 -29.22
N HIS A 260 36.64 28.41 -28.61
CA HIS A 260 37.80 29.29 -28.64
C HIS A 260 38.41 29.39 -30.05
N LEU A 261 38.45 28.26 -30.79
CA LEU A 261 38.92 28.23 -32.17
C LEU A 261 37.96 28.94 -33.17
N ARG A 262 36.67 29.03 -32.80
CA ARG A 262 35.64 29.64 -33.63
C ARG A 262 35.51 31.16 -33.43
N ASP A 263 36.04 31.70 -32.35
CA ASP A 263 35.98 33.13 -32.01
C ASP A 263 37.28 33.61 -31.36
N PRO A 264 38.36 33.80 -32.18
CA PRO A 264 39.71 34.10 -31.64
C PRO A 264 39.86 35.54 -31.11
N GLU A 265 38.88 36.43 -31.37
CA GLU A 265 39.01 37.84 -31.00
C GLU A 265 38.53 38.24 -29.61
N ARG A 266 37.97 37.32 -28.81
CA ARG A 266 37.27 37.69 -27.57
C ARG A 266 38.00 37.48 -26.24
N ASN A 267 39.10 36.72 -26.22
CA ASN A 267 39.94 36.66 -24.99
C ASN A 267 41.32 36.00 -25.22
N PRO A 268 42.43 36.69 -25.01
CA PRO A 268 43.77 36.15 -25.27
C PRO A 268 44.46 35.54 -24.03
N ALA A 269 43.75 34.83 -23.17
CA ALA A 269 44.35 34.21 -22.02
C ALA A 269 43.89 32.76 -21.87
N TRP A 270 44.82 31.85 -22.14
CA TRP A 270 44.91 30.40 -21.90
C TRP A 270 45.04 29.55 -23.19
N PRO A 271 46.27 29.10 -23.50
CA PRO A 271 46.45 28.13 -24.59
C PRO A 271 45.99 26.73 -24.16
N CYS A 272 45.27 26.05 -25.07
CA CYS A 272 44.97 24.63 -24.93
C CYS A 272 46.28 23.84 -25.13
N TRP A 273 46.88 23.40 -24.06
CA TRP A 273 48.01 22.44 -24.10
C TRP A 273 47.40 21.05 -24.37
N VAL A 274 47.73 20.47 -25.51
CA VAL A 274 47.62 19.06 -25.82
C VAL A 274 49.01 18.49 -25.60
N GLY A 275 49.21 17.68 -24.56
CA GLY A 275 50.35 16.88 -24.28
C GLY A 275 49.93 15.43 -24.07
#